data_e29981fb8fbb657b5ab571104a830303
#
_entry.id   e29981fb8fbb657b5ab571104a830303
#
_cell.length_a   1.000
_cell.length_b   1.000
_cell.length_c   1.000
_cell.angle_alpha   90.00
_cell.angle_beta   90.00
_cell.angle_gamma   90.00
#
_symmetry.space_group_name_H-M   'P 1'
#
loop_
_entity.id
_entity.type
_entity.pdbx_description
1 polymer ?
#
loop_
_entity_poly.entity_id
_entity_poly.type
_entity_poly.pdbx_seq_one_letter_code
_entity_poly.pdbx_strand_id
1 'polypeptide(L)'
;MTGLRKRVTVGFLSIVCLLFFSGMVSFLELSHLSRDTGEILKANKRNIELAKEMLDAAHEQNIALIRLSVFGDRSCDSLCRKSMERLENTLLVAQSEALEKSFLDSLAFATTELRLVTDNYLAFGGAARADSPAALRPDSLGGRWYSEEYQALY
;
A
#
# COMPACT_ATOMS: atom_id res chain seq x y z
N MET A 1 46.88 -20.61 -56.79
CA MET A 1 46.89 -20.27 -55.33
C MET A 1 45.71 -19.38 -54.85
N THR A 2 44.74 -19.02 -55.66
CA THR A 2 43.62 -18.13 -55.35
C THR A 2 42.45 -18.81 -54.61
N GLY A 3 42.28 -20.13 -54.71
CA GLY A 3 41.17 -20.86 -54.08
C GLY A 3 41.26 -21.02 -52.56
N LEU A 4 42.47 -21.20 -52.03
CA LEU A 4 42.68 -21.38 -50.60
C LEU A 4 42.45 -20.07 -49.84
N ARG A 5 42.93 -18.95 -50.33
CA ARG A 5 42.71 -17.60 -49.77
C ARG A 5 41.22 -17.25 -49.72
N LYS A 6 40.45 -17.53 -50.76
CA LYS A 6 39.01 -17.27 -50.79
C LYS A 6 38.27 -18.10 -49.71
N ARG A 7 38.60 -19.38 -49.53
CA ARG A 7 37.97 -20.25 -48.53
C ARG A 7 38.25 -19.77 -47.11
N VAL A 8 39.48 -19.36 -46.82
CA VAL A 8 39.86 -18.83 -45.51
C VAL A 8 39.19 -17.50 -45.24
N THR A 9 39.11 -16.60 -46.22
CA THR A 9 38.44 -15.30 -46.06
C THR A 9 36.94 -15.46 -45.86
N VAL A 10 36.26 -16.38 -46.57
CA VAL A 10 34.84 -16.66 -46.40
C VAL A 10 34.55 -17.27 -45.02
N GLY A 11 35.42 -18.20 -44.58
CA GLY A 11 35.28 -18.77 -43.21
C GLY A 11 35.44 -17.70 -42.13
N PHE A 12 36.44 -16.84 -42.25
CA PHE A 12 36.64 -15.77 -41.29
C PHE A 12 35.47 -14.76 -41.29
N LEU A 13 35.00 -14.37 -42.48
CA LEU A 13 33.85 -13.46 -42.59
C LEU A 13 32.59 -14.07 -42.01
N SER A 14 32.36 -15.39 -42.17
CA SER A 14 31.22 -16.10 -41.56
C SER A 14 31.27 -16.04 -40.03
N ILE A 15 32.43 -16.24 -39.42
CA ILE A 15 32.61 -16.16 -37.99
C ILE A 15 32.34 -14.73 -37.49
N VAL A 16 32.89 -13.72 -38.19
CA VAL A 16 32.65 -12.32 -37.82
C VAL A 16 31.16 -11.95 -37.91
N CYS A 17 30.46 -12.39 -38.96
CA CYS A 17 29.02 -12.20 -39.10
C CYS A 17 28.24 -12.87 -37.94
N LEU A 18 28.57 -14.12 -37.59
CA LEU A 18 27.92 -14.82 -36.49
C LEU A 18 28.13 -14.09 -35.15
N LEU A 19 29.34 -13.63 -34.88
CA LEU A 19 29.61 -12.86 -33.65
C LEU A 19 28.86 -11.53 -33.66
N PHE A 20 28.77 -10.85 -34.79
CA PHE A 20 28.02 -9.61 -34.92
C PHE A 20 26.51 -9.82 -34.65
N PHE A 21 25.92 -10.84 -35.29
CA PHE A 21 24.50 -11.18 -35.06
C PHE A 21 24.23 -11.62 -33.64
N SER A 22 25.10 -12.45 -33.06
CA SER A 22 25.00 -12.86 -31.68
C SER A 22 25.06 -11.67 -30.71
N GLY A 23 26.00 -10.75 -30.92
CA GLY A 23 26.12 -9.52 -30.13
C GLY A 23 24.89 -8.61 -30.25
N MET A 24 24.35 -8.49 -31.48
CA MET A 24 23.15 -7.70 -31.75
C MET A 24 21.91 -8.27 -31.04
N VAL A 25 21.70 -9.59 -31.09
CA VAL A 25 20.60 -10.27 -30.38
C VAL A 25 20.74 -10.06 -28.89
N SER A 26 21.93 -10.30 -28.32
CA SER A 26 22.17 -10.09 -26.89
C SER A 26 21.93 -8.65 -26.44
N PHE A 27 22.29 -7.66 -27.28
CA PHE A 27 22.03 -6.26 -27.01
C PHE A 27 20.52 -5.94 -27.00
N LEU A 28 19.76 -6.50 -27.95
CA LEU A 28 18.31 -6.31 -28.01
C LEU A 28 17.62 -6.94 -26.82
N GLU A 29 18.00 -8.15 -26.42
CA GLU A 29 17.48 -8.83 -25.22
C GLU A 29 17.78 -8.05 -23.95
N LEU A 30 19.01 -7.56 -23.79
CA LEU A 30 19.41 -6.75 -22.63
C LEU A 30 18.63 -5.43 -22.58
N SER A 31 18.42 -4.80 -23.73
CA SER A 31 17.61 -3.57 -23.82
C SER A 31 16.15 -3.81 -23.43
N HIS A 32 15.56 -4.93 -23.85
CA HIS A 32 14.19 -5.32 -23.49
C HIS A 32 14.08 -5.59 -22.00
N LEU A 33 15.01 -6.38 -21.44
CA LEU A 33 15.07 -6.70 -20.02
C LEU A 33 15.24 -5.45 -19.13
N SER A 34 16.06 -4.50 -19.57
CA SER A 34 16.26 -3.23 -18.86
C SER A 34 14.99 -2.39 -18.81
N ARG A 35 14.19 -2.39 -19.87
CA ARG A 35 12.90 -1.69 -19.91
C ARG A 35 11.87 -2.34 -19.00
N ASP A 36 11.72 -3.65 -19.07
CA ASP A 36 10.79 -4.40 -18.23
C ASP A 36 11.13 -4.26 -16.74
N THR A 37 12.42 -4.32 -16.40
CA THR A 37 12.90 -4.08 -15.04
C THR A 37 12.57 -2.67 -14.54
N GLY A 38 12.68 -1.67 -15.42
CA GLY A 38 12.33 -0.28 -15.10
C GLY A 38 10.84 -0.09 -14.80
N GLU A 39 9.96 -0.76 -15.53
CA GLU A 39 8.51 -0.72 -15.31
C GLU A 39 8.13 -1.42 -14.00
N ILE A 40 8.70 -2.59 -13.72
CA ILE A 40 8.50 -3.32 -12.45
C ILE A 40 8.98 -2.48 -11.26
N LEU A 41 10.14 -1.86 -11.36
CA LEU A 41 10.68 -1.02 -10.29
C LEU A 41 9.78 0.19 -10.01
N LYS A 42 9.24 0.81 -11.07
CA LYS A 42 8.31 1.94 -10.96
C LYS A 42 6.99 1.51 -10.30
N ALA A 43 6.45 0.35 -10.69
CA ALA A 43 5.24 -0.20 -10.07
C ALA A 43 5.46 -0.54 -8.59
N ASN A 44 6.59 -1.17 -8.25
CA ASN A 44 6.93 -1.48 -6.86
C ASN A 44 7.11 -0.21 -6.02
N LYS A 45 7.75 0.83 -6.56
CA LYS A 45 7.88 2.11 -5.87
C LYS A 45 6.50 2.71 -5.57
N ARG A 46 5.60 2.68 -6.54
CA ARG A 46 4.22 3.17 -6.38
C ARG A 46 3.46 2.40 -5.30
N ASN A 47 3.58 1.07 -5.29
CA ASN A 47 2.96 0.23 -4.27
C ASN A 47 3.49 0.52 -2.86
N ILE A 48 4.80 0.78 -2.72
CA ILE A 48 5.41 1.17 -1.45
C ILE A 48 4.89 2.54 -0.98
N GLU A 49 4.74 3.51 -1.89
CA GLU A 49 4.19 4.82 -1.59
C GLU A 49 2.73 4.72 -1.10
N LEU A 50 1.89 3.92 -1.77
CA LEU A 50 0.50 3.68 -1.36
C LEU A 50 0.42 2.96 0.00
N ALA A 51 1.24 1.93 0.21
CA ALA A 51 1.30 1.22 1.49
C ALA A 51 1.71 2.14 2.64
N LYS A 52 2.69 3.02 2.41
CA LYS A 52 3.10 4.03 3.39
C LYS A 52 1.96 5.00 3.69
N GLU A 53 1.25 5.48 2.69
CA GLU A 53 0.15 6.41 2.88
C GLU A 53 -1.02 5.77 3.66
N MET A 54 -1.32 4.50 3.40
CA MET A 54 -2.30 3.73 4.19
C MET A 54 -1.85 3.57 5.64
N LEU A 55 -0.58 3.25 5.87
CA LEU A 55 -0.03 3.10 7.22
C LEU A 55 -0.06 4.43 7.99
N ASP A 56 0.30 5.54 7.35
CA ASP A 56 0.26 6.87 7.95
C ASP A 56 -1.19 7.26 8.32
N ALA A 57 -2.17 7.00 7.45
CA ALA A 57 -3.59 7.25 7.72
C ALA A 57 -4.13 6.41 8.87
N ALA A 58 -3.79 5.12 8.92
CA ALA A 58 -4.16 4.22 10.00
C ALA A 58 -3.53 4.66 11.34
N HIS A 59 -2.29 5.11 11.31
CA HIS A 59 -1.61 5.64 12.50
C HIS A 59 -2.24 6.93 13.02
N GLU A 60 -2.58 7.87 12.13
CA GLU A 60 -3.31 9.10 12.48
C GLU A 60 -4.67 8.78 13.10
N GLN A 61 -5.41 7.80 12.54
CA GLN A 61 -6.68 7.35 13.10
C GLN A 61 -6.52 6.76 14.50
N ASN A 62 -5.52 5.91 14.71
CA ASN A 62 -5.25 5.32 16.01
C ASN A 62 -4.94 6.40 17.07
N ILE A 63 -4.08 7.36 16.74
CA ILE A 63 -3.78 8.48 17.63
C ILE A 63 -5.04 9.31 17.94
N ALA A 64 -5.86 9.58 16.92
CA ALA A 64 -7.10 10.34 17.11
C ALA A 64 -8.08 9.62 18.04
N LEU A 65 -8.23 8.29 17.89
CA LEU A 65 -9.06 7.47 18.76
C LEU A 65 -8.52 7.40 20.20
N ILE A 66 -7.22 7.27 20.40
CA ILE A 66 -6.59 7.31 21.73
C ILE A 66 -6.88 8.66 22.39
N ARG A 67 -6.68 9.77 21.69
CA ARG A 67 -6.96 11.12 22.24
C ARG A 67 -8.42 11.29 22.59
N LEU A 68 -9.31 10.81 21.74
CA LEU A 68 -10.74 10.88 21.96
C LEU A 68 -11.15 10.02 23.17
N SER A 69 -10.62 8.79 23.29
CA SER A 69 -10.97 7.84 24.36
C SER A 69 -10.37 8.22 25.70
N VAL A 70 -9.10 8.59 25.75
CA VAL A 70 -8.36 8.87 26.98
C VAL A 70 -8.59 10.30 27.49
N PHE A 71 -8.49 11.28 26.57
CA PHE A 71 -8.57 12.69 26.95
C PHE A 71 -9.93 13.34 26.70
N GLY A 72 -10.83 12.64 26.00
CA GLY A 72 -12.15 13.19 25.67
C GLY A 72 -12.13 14.35 24.68
N ASP A 73 -11.05 14.51 23.93
CA ASP A 73 -10.87 15.61 22.99
C ASP A 73 -11.73 15.44 21.75
N ARG A 74 -12.86 16.15 21.70
CA ARG A 74 -13.81 16.11 20.57
C ARG A 74 -13.25 16.72 19.28
N SER A 75 -12.18 17.51 19.36
CA SER A 75 -11.54 18.01 18.14
C SER A 75 -10.96 16.88 17.29
N CYS A 76 -10.68 15.73 17.90
CA CYS A 76 -10.17 14.55 17.25
C CYS A 76 -11.23 13.75 16.46
N ASP A 77 -12.54 14.00 16.66
CA ASP A 77 -13.62 13.35 15.90
C ASP A 77 -13.50 13.62 14.39
N SER A 78 -13.30 14.87 14.04
CA SER A 78 -13.09 15.27 12.63
C SER A 78 -11.80 14.69 12.06
N LEU A 79 -10.73 14.58 12.85
CA LEU A 79 -9.47 13.98 12.44
C LEU A 79 -9.63 12.48 12.20
N CYS A 80 -10.34 11.78 13.09
CA CYS A 80 -10.63 10.36 12.97
C CYS A 80 -11.41 10.04 11.68
N ARG A 81 -12.45 10.81 11.37
CA ARG A 81 -13.21 10.66 10.13
C ARG A 81 -12.37 10.93 8.88
N LYS A 82 -11.57 11.98 8.91
CA LYS A 82 -10.70 12.36 7.79
C LYS A 82 -9.60 11.33 7.52
N SER A 83 -8.98 10.81 8.57
CA SER A 83 -7.96 9.76 8.41
C SER A 83 -8.55 8.46 7.89
N MET A 84 -9.77 8.11 8.31
CA MET A 84 -10.51 6.96 7.78
C MET A 84 -10.86 7.12 6.29
N GLU A 85 -11.38 8.27 5.89
CA GLU A 85 -11.66 8.59 4.50
C GLU A 85 -10.39 8.53 3.64
N ARG A 86 -9.27 9.04 4.16
CA ARG A 86 -7.98 8.95 3.49
C ARG A 86 -7.53 7.52 3.31
N LEU A 87 -7.66 6.67 4.32
CA LEU A 87 -7.33 5.25 4.25
C LEU A 87 -8.14 4.54 3.17
N GLU A 88 -9.46 4.76 3.14
CA GLU A 88 -10.35 4.17 2.14
C GLU A 88 -10.01 4.63 0.72
N ASN A 89 -9.78 5.93 0.52
CA ASN A 89 -9.43 6.47 -0.79
C ASN A 89 -8.10 5.90 -1.30
N THR A 90 -7.09 5.81 -0.43
CA THR A 90 -5.79 5.22 -0.81
C THR A 90 -5.93 3.73 -1.13
N LEU A 91 -6.77 3.00 -0.39
CA LEU A 91 -7.07 1.60 -0.66
C LEU A 91 -7.77 1.41 -2.02
N LEU A 92 -8.75 2.26 -2.36
CA LEU A 92 -9.42 2.22 -3.67
C LEU A 92 -8.42 2.45 -4.82
N VAL A 93 -7.50 3.40 -4.66
CA VAL A 93 -6.42 3.63 -5.63
C VAL A 93 -5.53 2.40 -5.74
N ALA A 94 -5.11 1.81 -4.62
CA ALA A 94 -4.30 0.59 -4.62
C ALA A 94 -5.02 -0.58 -5.32
N GLN A 95 -6.31 -0.78 -5.09
CA GLN A 95 -7.11 -1.81 -5.77
C GLN A 95 -7.22 -1.59 -7.28
N SER A 96 -7.27 -0.33 -7.73
CA SER A 96 -7.34 -0.01 -9.15
C SER A 96 -6.02 -0.22 -9.89
N GLU A 97 -4.88 -0.05 -9.20
CA GLU A 97 -3.54 -0.14 -9.77
C GLU A 97 -2.89 -1.52 -9.59
N ALA A 98 -3.40 -2.38 -8.70
CA ALA A 98 -2.76 -3.63 -8.34
C ALA A 98 -2.95 -4.75 -9.36
N LEU A 99 -1.88 -5.50 -9.59
CA LEU A 99 -1.89 -6.75 -10.36
C LEU A 99 -2.46 -7.93 -9.56
N GLU A 100 -2.28 -7.93 -8.24
CA GLU A 100 -2.73 -8.99 -7.35
C GLU A 100 -3.76 -8.45 -6.35
N LYS A 101 -5.00 -8.89 -6.49
CA LYS A 101 -6.15 -8.32 -5.76
C LYS A 101 -6.47 -9.03 -4.45
N SER A 102 -6.07 -10.29 -4.28
CA SER A 102 -6.50 -11.12 -3.15
C SER A 102 -6.12 -10.54 -1.78
N PHE A 103 -4.92 -9.98 -1.66
CA PHE A 103 -4.47 -9.33 -0.43
C PHE A 103 -5.22 -8.03 -0.17
N LEU A 104 -5.47 -7.24 -1.21
CA LEU A 104 -6.18 -5.97 -1.11
C LEU A 104 -7.66 -6.15 -0.78
N ASP A 105 -8.28 -7.25 -1.21
CA ASP A 105 -9.66 -7.60 -0.85
C ASP A 105 -9.77 -7.91 0.65
N SER A 106 -8.80 -8.62 1.21
CA SER A 106 -8.72 -8.88 2.66
C SER A 106 -8.50 -7.58 3.44
N LEU A 107 -7.66 -6.69 2.94
CA LEU A 107 -7.41 -5.38 3.55
C LEU A 107 -8.65 -4.48 3.47
N ALA A 108 -9.40 -4.52 2.36
CA ALA A 108 -10.66 -3.79 2.20
C ALA A 108 -11.72 -4.27 3.19
N PHE A 109 -11.82 -5.58 3.41
CA PHE A 109 -12.69 -6.14 4.42
C PHE A 109 -12.31 -5.65 5.82
N ALA A 110 -11.04 -5.75 6.20
CA ALA A 110 -10.55 -5.27 7.50
C ALA A 110 -10.79 -3.75 7.69
N THR A 111 -10.61 -2.95 6.63
CA THR A 111 -10.88 -1.51 6.67
C THR A 111 -12.36 -1.21 6.87
N THR A 112 -13.24 -1.99 6.26
CA THR A 112 -14.70 -1.85 6.44
C THR A 112 -15.12 -2.18 7.87
N GLU A 113 -14.60 -3.25 8.46
CA GLU A 113 -14.84 -3.62 9.86
C GLU A 113 -14.29 -2.53 10.81
N LEU A 114 -13.11 -2.03 10.56
CA LEU A 114 -12.50 -0.94 11.32
C LEU A 114 -13.37 0.33 11.30
N ARG A 115 -13.93 0.66 10.13
CA ARG A 115 -14.86 1.77 9.98
C ARG A 115 -16.12 1.58 10.82
N LEU A 116 -16.73 0.39 10.75
CA LEU A 116 -17.93 0.08 11.51
C LEU A 116 -17.70 0.24 13.01
N VAL A 117 -16.58 -0.28 13.52
CA VAL A 117 -16.17 -0.15 14.92
C VAL A 117 -15.96 1.32 15.28
N THR A 118 -15.27 2.07 14.43
CA THR A 118 -15.00 3.50 14.65
C THR A 118 -16.29 4.32 14.66
N ASP A 119 -17.20 4.12 13.72
CA ASP A 119 -18.47 4.84 13.64
C ASP A 119 -19.37 4.52 14.85
N ASN A 120 -19.41 3.27 15.26
CA ASN A 120 -20.11 2.86 16.47
C ASN A 120 -19.52 3.54 17.72
N TYR A 121 -18.20 3.56 17.85
CA TYR A 121 -17.51 4.22 18.94
C TYR A 121 -17.83 5.72 19.00
N LEU A 122 -17.79 6.41 17.87
CA LEU A 122 -18.11 7.83 17.76
C LEU A 122 -19.58 8.12 18.09
N ALA A 123 -20.49 7.25 17.66
CA ALA A 123 -21.92 7.37 17.95
C ALA A 123 -22.21 7.18 19.44
N PHE A 124 -21.67 6.13 20.08
CA PHE A 124 -21.85 5.85 21.51
C PHE A 124 -21.13 6.87 22.39
N GLY A 125 -19.91 7.25 22.04
CA GLY A 125 -19.15 8.28 22.76
C GLY A 125 -19.83 9.65 22.75
N GLY A 126 -20.57 9.97 21.68
CA GLY A 126 -21.40 11.17 21.58
C GLY A 126 -22.64 11.12 22.49
N ALA A 127 -23.34 9.99 22.55
CA ALA A 127 -24.55 9.81 23.31
C ALA A 127 -24.33 9.69 24.83
N ALA A 128 -23.33 8.89 25.25
CA ALA A 128 -23.05 8.68 26.67
C ALA A 128 -22.49 9.91 27.40
N ARG A 129 -21.90 10.87 26.65
CA ARG A 129 -21.35 12.11 27.21
C ARG A 129 -22.31 13.28 27.23
N ALA A 130 -23.40 13.22 26.47
CA ALA A 130 -24.41 14.30 26.51
C ALA A 130 -25.12 14.36 27.85
N ASP A 131 -25.19 13.24 28.62
CA ASP A 131 -25.97 13.12 29.83
C ASP A 131 -25.17 13.09 31.15
N SER A 132 -23.83 13.10 31.12
CA SER A 132 -23.09 13.05 32.43
C SER A 132 -21.70 13.68 32.38
N PRO A 133 -21.46 14.75 33.19
CA PRO A 133 -20.13 15.32 33.34
C PRO A 133 -19.15 14.44 34.18
N ALA A 134 -19.60 13.30 34.65
CA ALA A 134 -18.83 12.42 35.55
C ALA A 134 -18.19 11.19 34.88
N ALA A 135 -18.34 11.03 33.53
CA ALA A 135 -17.93 9.81 32.83
C ALA A 135 -16.45 9.81 32.31
N LEU A 136 -15.59 10.65 32.91
CA LEU A 136 -14.15 10.72 32.60
C LEU A 136 -13.31 9.70 33.39
N ARG A 137 -13.93 8.58 33.87
CA ARG A 137 -13.15 7.48 34.47
C ARG A 137 -12.66 6.53 33.38
N PRO A 138 -11.40 6.02 33.49
CA PRO A 138 -10.84 5.05 32.56
C PRO A 138 -11.67 3.75 32.42
N ASP A 139 -12.59 3.51 33.37
CA ASP A 139 -13.53 2.38 33.36
C ASP A 139 -14.83 2.66 32.57
N SER A 140 -14.90 3.79 31.87
CA SER A 140 -16.05 4.09 31.01
C SER A 140 -16.10 3.17 29.79
N LEU A 141 -17.32 2.92 29.30
CA LEU A 141 -17.57 2.11 28.10
C LEU A 141 -16.61 2.41 26.93
N GLY A 142 -16.21 3.68 26.75
CA GLY A 142 -15.29 4.09 25.69
C GLY A 142 -13.87 3.54 25.84
N GLY A 143 -13.32 3.46 27.06
CA GLY A 143 -12.02 2.85 27.31
C GLY A 143 -12.02 1.35 27.07
N ARG A 144 -13.13 0.69 27.35
CA ARG A 144 -13.35 -0.74 27.13
C ARG A 144 -13.41 -1.09 25.65
N TRP A 145 -14.14 -0.33 24.86
CA TRP A 145 -14.23 -0.49 23.41
C TRP A 145 -12.86 -0.38 22.75
N TYR A 146 -12.09 0.62 23.11
CA TYR A 146 -10.75 0.78 22.57
C TYR A 146 -9.82 -0.38 22.93
N SER A 147 -9.87 -0.86 24.19
CA SER A 147 -8.95 -1.91 24.64
C SER A 147 -9.30 -3.30 24.13
N GLU A 148 -10.57 -3.65 23.99
CA GLU A 148 -11.00 -5.01 23.70
C GLU A 148 -11.32 -5.24 22.22
N GLU A 149 -12.02 -4.33 21.57
CA GLU A 149 -12.48 -4.53 20.20
C GLU A 149 -11.62 -3.83 19.16
N TYR A 150 -11.20 -2.60 19.41
CA TYR A 150 -10.39 -1.88 18.45
C TYR A 150 -8.99 -2.47 18.31
N GLN A 151 -8.34 -2.86 19.40
CA GLN A 151 -7.02 -3.49 19.35
C GLN A 151 -7.03 -4.88 18.69
N ALA A 152 -8.16 -5.59 18.73
CA ALA A 152 -8.29 -6.88 18.06
C ALA A 152 -8.34 -6.77 16.53
N LEU A 153 -8.73 -5.60 16.01
CA LEU A 153 -8.81 -5.31 14.57
C LEU A 153 -7.56 -4.63 14.01
N TYR A 154 -6.70 -4.05 14.86
CA TYR A 154 -5.48 -3.35 14.49
C TYR A 154 -4.25 -4.24 14.64
#